data_46d67091c71bf96697150faf1388d417
#
_entry.id   46d67091c71bf96697150faf1388d417
#
_cell.length_a   1.000
_cell.length_b   1.000
_cell.length_c   1.000
_cell.angle_alpha   90.00
_cell.angle_beta   90.00
_cell.angle_gamma   90.00
#
_symmetry.space_group_name_H-M   'P 1'
#
loop_
_entity.id
_entity.type
_entity.pdbx_description
1 polymer ?
#
loop_
_entity_poly.entity_id
_entity_poly.type
_entity_poly.pdbx_seq_one_letter_code
_entity_poly.pdbx_strand_id
1 'polypeptide(L)'
;EMASEDKFCSNCGTYELKATNQVGNNLVATFNPGTAFLISIYTTGAGHIYLGLFKRGISFLISQIVLVVLVAIFTLLLGYLWYMLAVIVLLLGILACLTLHIYSIYDSYKSIKKITNGESVEDIMFFNKFM
;
A
#
# COMPACT_ATOMS: atom_id res chain seq x y z
N GLU A 1 25.57 18.53 -14.69
CA GLU A 1 24.73 18.51 -13.45
C GLU A 1 23.50 19.37 -13.72
N MET A 2 22.44 18.77 -14.26
CA MET A 2 21.16 19.45 -14.41
C MET A 2 20.26 18.98 -13.27
N ALA A 3 19.93 19.90 -12.36
CA ALA A 3 18.94 19.69 -11.33
C ALA A 3 17.61 19.34 -12.01
N SER A 4 17.01 18.22 -11.62
CA SER A 4 15.67 17.86 -12.05
C SER A 4 14.69 18.87 -11.43
N GLU A 5 14.22 19.82 -12.23
CA GLU A 5 13.14 20.69 -11.84
C GLU A 5 11.86 19.83 -11.70
N ASP A 6 11.50 19.52 -10.49
CA ASP A 6 10.19 18.97 -10.15
C ASP A 6 9.14 20.01 -10.47
N LYS A 7 8.39 19.80 -11.55
CA LYS A 7 7.33 20.72 -11.96
C LYS A 7 6.05 20.44 -11.17
N PHE A 8 5.81 21.27 -10.16
CA PHE A 8 4.53 21.34 -9.47
C PHE A 8 3.55 22.22 -10.25
N CYS A 9 2.41 21.68 -10.62
CA CYS A 9 1.32 22.45 -11.21
C CYS A 9 0.47 23.07 -10.10
N SER A 10 0.65 24.38 -9.84
CA SER A 10 -0.08 25.11 -8.79
C SER A 10 -1.60 25.21 -9.04
N ASN A 11 -2.05 25.00 -10.29
CA ASN A 11 -3.46 25.11 -10.66
C ASN A 11 -4.24 23.78 -10.52
N CYS A 12 -3.57 22.64 -10.61
CA CYS A 12 -4.20 21.32 -10.48
C CYS A 12 -3.69 20.50 -9.29
N GLY A 13 -2.68 20.98 -8.55
CA GLY A 13 -2.11 20.30 -7.38
C GLY A 13 -1.38 18.99 -7.70
N THR A 14 -0.99 18.79 -8.97
CA THR A 14 -0.31 17.57 -9.41
C THR A 14 1.19 17.77 -9.53
N TYR A 15 1.95 16.73 -9.20
CA TYR A 15 3.39 16.65 -9.42
C TYR A 15 3.69 15.85 -10.68
N GLU A 16 4.57 16.39 -11.52
CA GLU A 16 5.08 15.69 -12.70
C GLU A 16 6.34 14.92 -12.30
N LEU A 17 6.18 13.60 -12.11
CA LEU A 17 7.29 12.73 -11.77
C LEU A 17 7.95 12.18 -13.03
N LYS A 18 9.24 12.42 -13.20
CA LYS A 18 10.07 11.58 -14.06
C LYS A 18 10.38 10.28 -13.33
N ALA A 19 9.48 9.31 -13.41
CA ALA A 19 9.80 7.95 -13.00
C ALA A 19 10.84 7.39 -13.95
N THR A 20 12.11 7.43 -13.55
CA THR A 20 13.17 6.64 -14.19
C THR A 20 12.98 5.19 -13.81
N ASN A 21 12.03 4.51 -14.47
CA ASN A 21 12.05 3.06 -14.48
C ASN A 21 13.30 2.62 -15.23
N GLN A 22 14.09 1.72 -14.68
CA GLN A 22 15.29 1.12 -15.29
C GLN A 22 14.98 0.30 -16.55
N VAL A 23 13.80 0.39 -17.10
CA VAL A 23 13.40 -0.16 -18.39
C VAL A 23 12.90 1.01 -19.24
N GLY A 24 13.80 1.68 -19.88
CA GLY A 24 13.74 2.46 -21.14
C GLY A 24 12.53 3.29 -21.56
N ASN A 25 11.46 3.37 -20.79
CA ASN A 25 10.28 4.17 -21.09
C ASN A 25 10.08 5.22 -19.99
N ASN A 26 10.37 6.48 -20.35
CA ASN A 26 10.06 7.65 -19.53
C ASN A 26 8.53 7.83 -19.43
N LEU A 27 7.88 7.09 -18.55
CA LEU A 27 6.50 7.34 -18.18
C LEU A 27 6.49 8.52 -17.23
N VAL A 28 6.08 9.67 -17.73
CA VAL A 28 5.75 10.84 -16.90
C VAL A 28 4.41 10.54 -16.25
N ALA A 29 4.44 10.03 -15.01
CA ALA A 29 3.22 9.80 -14.25
C ALA A 29 2.90 11.08 -13.46
N THR A 30 1.82 11.76 -13.84
CA THR A 30 1.25 12.82 -13.03
C THR A 30 0.41 12.18 -11.91
N PHE A 31 0.70 12.45 -10.65
CA PHE A 31 -0.12 11.96 -9.54
C PHE A 31 -0.51 13.10 -8.61
N ASN A 32 -1.71 12.98 -8.02
CA ASN A 32 -2.15 13.88 -6.96
C ASN A 32 -1.93 13.21 -5.60
N PRO A 33 -1.09 13.79 -4.71
CA PRO A 33 -0.80 13.22 -3.40
C PRO A 33 -2.04 12.98 -2.54
N GLY A 34 -3.01 13.91 -2.61
CA GLY A 34 -4.27 13.81 -1.88
C GLY A 34 -5.11 12.62 -2.35
N THR A 35 -5.22 12.42 -3.66
CA THR A 35 -5.93 11.28 -4.24
C THR A 35 -5.27 9.96 -3.88
N ALA A 36 -3.94 9.87 -3.94
CA ALA A 36 -3.19 8.69 -3.54
C ALA A 36 -3.47 8.32 -2.07
N PHE A 37 -3.48 9.31 -1.18
CA PHE A 37 -3.77 9.11 0.23
C PHE A 37 -5.22 8.63 0.47
N LEU A 38 -6.21 9.26 -0.18
CA LEU A 38 -7.61 8.86 -0.07
C LEU A 38 -7.84 7.41 -0.55
N ILE A 39 -7.25 7.04 -1.69
CA ILE A 39 -7.33 5.66 -2.21
C ILE A 39 -6.71 4.65 -1.23
N SER A 40 -5.62 5.03 -0.54
CA SER A 40 -4.97 4.19 0.48
C SER A 40 -5.87 3.90 1.68
N ILE A 41 -6.78 4.82 2.03
CA ILE A 41 -7.74 4.64 3.14
C ILE A 41 -8.81 3.62 2.75
N TYR A 42 -9.29 3.63 1.49
CA TYR A 42 -10.37 2.76 1.05
C TYR A 42 -9.92 1.31 0.86
N THR A 43 -8.72 1.10 0.34
CA THR A 43 -8.28 -0.25 -0.03
C THR A 43 -6.80 -0.45 0.31
N THR A 44 -6.51 -1.52 1.06
CA THR A 44 -5.14 -1.91 1.41
C THR A 44 -4.31 -2.13 0.14
N GLY A 45 -3.25 -1.33 -0.03
CA GLY A 45 -2.34 -1.44 -1.17
C GLY A 45 -2.74 -0.66 -2.43
N ALA A 46 -4.00 -0.20 -2.59
CA ALA A 46 -4.42 0.53 -3.80
C ALA A 46 -3.70 1.88 -3.96
N GLY A 47 -3.39 2.56 -2.86
CA GLY A 47 -2.57 3.78 -2.90
C GLY A 47 -1.18 3.55 -3.49
N HIS A 48 -0.55 2.42 -3.18
CA HIS A 48 0.74 2.06 -3.76
C HIS A 48 0.64 1.79 -5.27
N ILE A 49 -0.43 1.10 -5.71
CA ILE A 49 -0.70 0.86 -7.13
C ILE A 49 -0.89 2.19 -7.87
N TYR A 50 -1.63 3.12 -7.29
CA TYR A 50 -1.83 4.45 -7.86
C TYR A 50 -0.51 5.25 -8.00
N LEU A 51 0.44 5.05 -7.08
CA LEU A 51 1.78 5.62 -7.13
C LEU A 51 2.73 4.90 -8.11
N GLY A 52 2.26 3.87 -8.82
CA GLY A 52 3.09 3.05 -9.72
C GLY A 52 3.93 1.99 -9.00
N LEU A 53 3.77 1.82 -7.68
CA LEU A 53 4.46 0.82 -6.86
C LEU A 53 3.67 -0.50 -6.88
N PHE A 54 3.56 -1.13 -8.05
CA PHE A 54 2.71 -2.30 -8.28
C PHE A 54 3.08 -3.51 -7.42
N LYS A 55 4.36 -3.84 -7.32
CA LYS A 55 4.82 -5.01 -6.54
C LYS A 55 4.46 -4.86 -5.08
N ARG A 56 4.66 -3.67 -4.52
CA ARG A 56 4.33 -3.34 -3.14
C ARG A 56 2.82 -3.36 -2.92
N GLY A 57 2.04 -2.71 -3.77
CA GLY A 57 0.58 -2.66 -3.68
C GLY A 57 -0.07 -4.04 -3.78
N ILE A 58 0.33 -4.85 -4.75
CA ILE A 58 -0.17 -6.22 -4.93
C ILE A 58 0.20 -7.10 -3.73
N SER A 59 1.42 -6.98 -3.17
CA SER A 59 1.82 -7.78 -2.00
C SER A 59 0.98 -7.46 -0.76
N PHE A 60 0.57 -6.20 -0.54
CA PHE A 60 -0.36 -5.83 0.52
C PHE A 60 -1.75 -6.41 0.30
N LEU A 61 -2.28 -6.33 -0.94
CA LEU A 61 -3.58 -6.92 -1.28
C LEU A 61 -3.60 -8.43 -1.04
N ILE A 62 -2.59 -9.16 -1.53
CA ILE A 62 -2.48 -10.60 -1.34
C ILE A 62 -2.38 -10.94 0.15
N SER A 63 -1.53 -10.23 0.90
CA SER A 63 -1.37 -10.43 2.34
C SER A 63 -2.69 -10.26 3.09
N GLN A 64 -3.47 -9.23 2.74
CA GLN A 64 -4.78 -8.99 3.33
C GLN A 64 -5.78 -10.10 3.02
N ILE A 65 -5.84 -10.55 1.77
CA ILE A 65 -6.74 -11.64 1.35
C ILE A 65 -6.38 -12.94 2.08
N VAL A 66 -5.09 -13.30 2.10
CA VAL A 66 -4.61 -14.51 2.80
C VAL A 66 -4.96 -14.46 4.28
N LEU A 67 -4.75 -13.31 4.94
CA LEU A 67 -5.08 -13.14 6.35
C LEU A 67 -6.58 -13.33 6.61
N VAL A 68 -7.44 -12.72 5.80
CA VAL A 68 -8.91 -12.85 5.92
C VAL A 68 -9.34 -14.30 5.74
N VAL A 69 -8.81 -15.00 4.73
CA VAL A 69 -9.13 -16.40 4.47
C VAL A 69 -8.69 -17.29 5.63
N LEU A 70 -7.49 -17.10 6.16
CA LEU A 70 -7.00 -17.85 7.31
C LEU A 70 -7.88 -17.62 8.54
N VAL A 71 -8.23 -16.39 8.87
CA VAL A 71 -9.11 -16.07 10.00
C VAL A 71 -10.47 -16.74 9.82
N ALA A 72 -11.05 -16.70 8.61
CA ALA A 72 -12.34 -17.35 8.34
C ALA A 72 -12.28 -18.87 8.53
N ILE A 73 -11.25 -19.53 8.00
CA ILE A 73 -11.07 -20.98 8.16
C ILE A 73 -10.92 -21.34 9.63
N PHE A 74 -10.06 -20.65 10.39
CA PHE A 74 -9.86 -20.92 11.80
C PHE A 74 -11.15 -20.67 12.62
N THR A 75 -11.88 -19.61 12.32
CA THR A 75 -13.15 -19.32 12.99
C THR A 75 -14.21 -20.41 12.75
N LEU A 76 -14.31 -20.91 11.50
CA LEU A 76 -15.24 -21.98 11.17
C LEU A 76 -14.88 -23.30 11.87
N LEU A 77 -13.59 -23.67 11.86
CA LEU A 77 -13.11 -24.90 12.51
C LEU A 77 -13.33 -24.86 14.02
N LEU A 78 -13.01 -23.74 14.66
CA LEU A 78 -13.17 -23.58 16.11
C LEU A 78 -14.63 -23.39 16.51
N GLY A 79 -15.45 -22.76 15.68
CA GLY A 79 -16.89 -22.60 15.92
C GLY A 79 -17.65 -23.90 16.01
N TYR A 80 -17.18 -24.93 15.29
CA TYR A 80 -17.72 -26.28 15.39
C TYR A 80 -17.40 -26.98 16.72
N LEU A 81 -16.25 -26.64 17.32
CA LEU A 81 -15.76 -27.27 18.53
C LEU A 81 -16.08 -26.46 19.80
N TRP A 82 -15.82 -25.14 19.78
CA TRP A 82 -15.96 -24.27 20.95
C TRP A 82 -16.29 -22.84 20.54
N TYR A 83 -17.54 -22.43 20.66
CA TYR A 83 -18.04 -21.13 20.25
C TYR A 83 -17.27 -19.94 20.86
N MET A 84 -16.94 -19.99 22.15
CA MET A 84 -16.20 -18.91 22.83
C MET A 84 -14.81 -18.69 22.24
N LEU A 85 -14.11 -19.77 21.89
CA LEU A 85 -12.77 -19.68 21.29
C LEU A 85 -12.83 -19.11 19.86
N ALA A 86 -13.87 -19.45 19.10
CA ALA A 86 -14.10 -18.90 17.77
C ALA A 86 -14.29 -17.37 17.81
N VAL A 87 -15.04 -16.85 18.79
CA VAL A 87 -15.23 -15.40 18.97
C VAL A 87 -13.91 -14.69 19.27
N ILE A 88 -13.08 -15.27 20.13
CA ILE A 88 -11.76 -14.69 20.45
C ILE A 88 -10.87 -14.65 19.20
N VAL A 89 -10.81 -15.74 18.44
CA VAL A 89 -10.03 -15.79 17.18
C VAL A 89 -10.54 -14.77 16.17
N LEU A 90 -11.85 -14.61 16.05
CA LEU A 90 -12.44 -13.61 15.16
C LEU A 90 -12.03 -12.18 15.56
N LEU A 91 -12.11 -11.84 16.83
CA LEU A 91 -11.72 -10.52 17.35
C LEU A 91 -10.22 -10.23 17.11
N LEU A 92 -9.36 -11.20 17.40
CA LEU A 92 -7.92 -11.09 17.14
C LEU A 92 -7.62 -10.96 15.65
N GLY A 93 -8.36 -11.67 14.80
CA GLY A 93 -8.24 -11.58 13.34
C GLY A 93 -8.62 -10.20 12.81
N ILE A 94 -9.74 -9.62 13.32
CA ILE A 94 -10.15 -8.26 12.96
C ILE A 94 -9.05 -7.26 13.37
N LEU A 95 -8.51 -7.38 14.57
CA LEU A 95 -7.44 -6.51 15.06
C LEU A 95 -6.18 -6.62 14.17
N ALA A 96 -5.80 -7.83 13.78
CA ALA A 96 -4.67 -8.06 12.87
C ALA A 96 -4.91 -7.43 11.48
N CYS A 97 -6.13 -7.58 10.92
CA CYS A 97 -6.51 -6.94 9.65
C CYS A 97 -6.43 -5.42 9.73
N LEU A 98 -6.93 -4.82 10.80
CA LEU A 98 -6.86 -3.36 11.03
C LEU A 98 -5.41 -2.89 11.15
N THR A 99 -4.56 -3.61 11.87
CA THR A 99 -3.15 -3.29 12.02
C THR A 99 -2.43 -3.28 10.66
N LEU A 100 -2.69 -4.29 9.84
CA LEU A 100 -2.11 -4.40 8.50
C LEU A 100 -2.60 -3.27 7.58
N HIS A 101 -3.88 -2.91 7.69
CA HIS A 101 -4.48 -1.81 6.94
C HIS A 101 -3.85 -0.46 7.32
N ILE A 102 -3.74 -0.17 8.61
CA ILE A 102 -3.09 1.05 9.13
C ILE A 102 -1.63 1.12 8.68
N TYR A 103 -0.92 -0.01 8.74
CA TYR A 103 0.47 -0.08 8.28
C TYR A 103 0.58 0.23 6.78
N SER A 104 -0.32 -0.29 5.94
CA SER A 104 -0.37 0.01 4.51
C SER A 104 -0.61 1.50 4.24
N ILE A 105 -1.52 2.14 4.98
CA ILE A 105 -1.78 3.59 4.87
C ILE A 105 -0.52 4.38 5.24
N TYR A 106 0.14 4.01 6.35
CA TYR A 106 1.36 4.67 6.79
C TYR A 106 2.50 4.53 5.77
N ASP A 107 2.70 3.33 5.20
CA ASP A 107 3.73 3.10 4.18
C ASP A 107 3.43 3.86 2.88
N SER A 108 2.14 3.94 2.48
CA SER A 108 1.69 4.78 1.36
C SER A 108 1.99 6.26 1.61
N TYR A 109 1.66 6.77 2.80
CA TYR A 109 1.95 8.16 3.17
C TYR A 109 3.45 8.46 3.12
N LYS A 110 4.28 7.56 3.65
CA LYS A 110 5.73 7.70 3.58
C LYS A 110 6.26 7.68 2.15
N SER A 111 5.70 6.84 1.29
CA SER A 111 6.05 6.77 -0.13
C SER A 111 5.66 8.06 -0.86
N ILE A 112 4.44 8.59 -0.61
CA ILE A 112 3.97 9.87 -1.14
C ILE A 112 4.94 11.00 -0.77
N LYS A 113 5.31 11.09 0.53
CA LYS A 113 6.22 12.13 1.02
C LYS A 113 7.60 12.06 0.36
N LYS A 114 8.14 10.86 0.16
CA LYS A 114 9.43 10.66 -0.53
C LYS A 114 9.36 11.11 -1.99
N ILE A 115 8.32 10.67 -2.70
CA ILE A 115 8.10 11.03 -4.10
C ILE A 115 7.93 12.55 -4.26
N THR A 116 7.19 13.19 -3.34
CA THR A 116 7.00 14.64 -3.34
C THR A 116 8.30 15.41 -3.09
N ASN A 117 9.23 14.82 -2.32
CA ASN A 117 10.56 15.39 -2.08
C ASN A 117 11.57 15.07 -3.20
N GLY A 118 11.16 14.45 -4.31
CA GLY A 118 12.04 14.07 -5.42
C GLY A 118 12.92 12.86 -5.13
N GLU A 119 12.65 12.12 -4.04
CA GLU A 119 13.40 10.90 -3.70
C GLU A 119 12.85 9.70 -4.48
N SER A 120 13.74 8.85 -4.97
CA SER A 120 13.34 7.57 -5.60
C SER A 120 12.79 6.61 -4.55
N VAL A 121 11.66 5.98 -4.85
CA VAL A 121 11.07 4.92 -4.02
C VAL A 121 11.21 3.59 -4.75
N GLU A 122 11.94 2.65 -4.15
CA GLU A 122 12.06 1.31 -4.72
C GLU A 122 10.76 0.53 -4.58
N ASP A 123 10.31 -0.09 -5.67
CA ASP A 123 9.15 -0.98 -5.69
C ASP A 123 9.56 -2.41 -5.27
N ILE A 124 9.72 -2.60 -3.96
CA ILE A 124 10.09 -3.88 -3.36
C ILE A 124 8.83 -4.56 -2.80
N MET A 125 8.71 -5.87 -2.95
CA MET A 125 7.64 -6.63 -2.31
C MET A 125 7.72 -6.47 -0.79
N PHE A 126 6.56 -6.34 -0.14
CA PHE A 126 6.45 -6.19 1.30
C PHE A 126 7.25 -7.25 2.08
N PHE A 127 7.23 -8.49 1.61
CA PHE A 127 7.93 -9.61 2.24
C PHE A 127 9.46 -9.50 2.17
N ASN A 128 10.02 -8.93 1.10
CA ASN A 128 11.49 -8.78 0.97
C ASN A 128 12.08 -7.74 1.92
N LYS A 129 11.24 -6.91 2.55
CA LYS A 129 11.69 -5.92 3.53
C LYS A 129 12.04 -6.54 4.88
N PHE A 130 11.56 -7.76 5.16
CA PHE A 130 11.75 -8.48 6.42
C PHE A 130 12.72 -9.68 6.31
N MET A 131 13.22 -9.98 5.11
CA MET A 131 14.32 -10.90 4.87
C MET A 131 15.63 -10.14 4.73
#